data_bd71bcf0718083e5c9e8d4117eb204d7
#
_entry.id   bd71bcf0718083e5c9e8d4117eb204d7
#
_cell.length_a   1.000
_cell.length_b   1.000
_cell.length_c   1.000
_cell.angle_alpha   90.00
_cell.angle_beta   90.00
_cell.angle_gamma   90.00
#
_symmetry.space_group_name_H-M   'P 1'
#
loop_
_entity.id
_entity.type
_entity.pdbx_description
1 polymer ?
#
loop_
_entity_poly.entity_id
_entity_poly.type
_entity_poly.pdbx_seq_one_letter_code
_entity_poly.pdbx_strand_id
1 'polypeptide(L)'
;KIPAVDSLVDGIRSADPRFISLSLNVNRERSNVILGRETKTLWGEETITDTIGGIAFQISPRSFFQVNPLQMEKLYQKALDYADLTGEENVYDLYCGIGTISLFLAKAAGHVTGVEIVPEAISDAKENANRNGITNADFYCGATEDVLPKLITEGKSALGSLSQEEKRMEAFLKEAETTAEGRDGSARENGLGYISGRRADVIVLDPPRKGCEESVLDAILGAEPKRIVYVSCDPATLARDLKILCGSGQYQLERVCPVDQFGHTVHVETVVLLSKVNTYKE
;
A
#
# COMPACT_ATOMS: atom_id res chain seq x y z
N LYS A 1 25.73 -4.67 -19.38
CA LYS A 1 25.67 -3.55 -20.35
C LYS A 1 24.83 -4.02 -21.53
N ILE A 2 23.74 -3.31 -21.86
CA ILE A 2 22.93 -3.60 -23.03
C ILE A 2 23.65 -2.99 -24.23
N PRO A 3 23.98 -3.76 -25.29
CA PRO A 3 24.56 -3.20 -26.53
C PRO A 3 23.52 -2.35 -27.26
N ALA A 4 24.00 -1.28 -27.92
CA ALA A 4 23.19 -0.43 -28.80
C ALA A 4 21.90 0.14 -28.15
N VAL A 5 21.99 0.62 -26.89
CA VAL A 5 20.83 1.19 -26.16
C VAL A 5 20.20 2.33 -26.96
N ASP A 6 20.99 3.21 -27.56
CA ASP A 6 20.49 4.35 -28.33
C ASP A 6 19.63 3.91 -29.52
N SER A 7 20.10 2.91 -30.27
CA SER A 7 19.32 2.36 -31.40
C SER A 7 18.04 1.66 -30.95
N LEU A 8 18.07 1.01 -29.76
CA LEU A 8 16.87 0.41 -29.16
C LEU A 8 15.85 1.50 -28.79
N VAL A 9 16.29 2.57 -28.13
CA VAL A 9 15.46 3.71 -27.74
C VAL A 9 14.85 4.36 -28.98
N ASP A 10 15.65 4.63 -30.01
CA ASP A 10 15.17 5.26 -31.25
C ASP A 10 14.13 4.38 -31.96
N GLY A 11 14.37 3.07 -31.99
CA GLY A 11 13.41 2.11 -32.56
C GLY A 11 12.07 2.11 -31.81
N ILE A 12 12.10 2.08 -30.47
CA ILE A 12 10.86 2.10 -29.66
C ILE A 12 10.13 3.45 -29.82
N ARG A 13 10.86 4.59 -29.76
CA ARG A 13 10.25 5.91 -29.95
C ARG A 13 9.60 6.10 -31.31
N SER A 14 10.20 5.50 -32.34
CA SER A 14 9.62 5.52 -33.69
C SER A 14 8.34 4.70 -33.77
N ALA A 15 8.25 3.61 -33.00
CA ALA A 15 7.07 2.76 -32.94
C ALA A 15 5.95 3.33 -32.05
N ASP A 16 6.31 3.93 -30.89
CA ASP A 16 5.36 4.58 -29.99
C ASP A 16 5.93 5.91 -29.45
N PRO A 17 5.43 7.06 -29.95
CA PRO A 17 5.86 8.38 -29.49
C PRO A 17 5.56 8.67 -28.00
N ARG A 18 4.69 7.87 -27.37
CA ARG A 18 4.37 8.00 -25.92
C ARG A 18 5.42 7.36 -25.03
N PHE A 19 6.41 6.69 -25.60
CA PHE A 19 7.53 6.10 -24.86
C PHE A 19 8.36 7.18 -24.16
N ILE A 20 8.44 7.15 -22.84
CA ILE A 20 9.05 8.20 -22.00
C ILE A 20 10.21 7.71 -21.13
N SER A 21 10.34 6.38 -20.95
CA SER A 21 11.37 5.86 -20.06
C SER A 21 11.80 4.44 -20.46
N LEU A 22 13.10 4.16 -20.26
CA LEU A 22 13.68 2.81 -20.35
C LEU A 22 14.54 2.56 -19.12
N SER A 23 14.19 1.59 -18.32
CA SER A 23 14.97 1.17 -17.16
C SER A 23 15.44 -0.27 -17.28
N LEU A 24 16.63 -0.54 -16.76
CA LEU A 24 17.20 -1.88 -16.62
C LEU A 24 17.15 -2.30 -15.16
N ASN A 25 16.50 -3.39 -14.88
CA ASN A 25 16.60 -4.05 -13.58
C ASN A 25 17.48 -5.30 -13.68
N VAL A 26 18.38 -5.47 -12.71
CA VAL A 26 19.32 -6.59 -12.66
C VAL A 26 18.89 -7.52 -11.53
N ASN A 27 18.29 -8.67 -11.88
CA ASN A 27 18.00 -9.72 -10.93
C ASN A 27 19.07 -10.81 -11.01
N ARG A 28 19.80 -10.99 -9.92
CA ARG A 28 20.85 -12.03 -9.77
C ARG A 28 20.42 -13.17 -8.86
N GLU A 29 19.22 -13.06 -8.26
CA GLU A 29 18.72 -14.03 -7.30
C GLU A 29 17.98 -15.16 -8.02
N ARG A 30 18.17 -16.40 -7.56
CA ARG A 30 17.41 -17.56 -8.00
C ARG A 30 16.22 -17.76 -7.07
N SER A 31 15.26 -16.85 -7.12
CA SER A 31 14.07 -16.86 -6.28
C SER A 31 12.84 -16.55 -7.13
N ASN A 32 11.64 -16.58 -6.53
CA ASN A 32 10.39 -16.19 -7.18
C ASN A 32 10.24 -14.66 -7.32
N VAL A 33 11.21 -13.88 -6.83
CA VAL A 33 11.23 -12.43 -6.95
C VAL A 33 11.61 -12.06 -8.38
N ILE A 34 10.75 -11.32 -9.07
CA ILE A 34 10.92 -10.95 -10.48
C ILE A 34 11.97 -9.84 -10.62
N LEU A 35 11.91 -8.81 -9.78
CA LEU A 35 12.80 -7.65 -9.83
C LEU A 35 13.93 -7.79 -8.79
N GLY A 36 15.16 -7.59 -9.25
CA GLY A 36 16.33 -7.49 -8.38
C GLY A 36 16.42 -6.11 -7.71
N ARG A 37 17.40 -5.97 -6.82
CA ARG A 37 17.60 -4.73 -6.04
C ARG A 37 18.19 -3.57 -6.85
N GLU A 38 18.88 -3.87 -7.96
CA GLU A 38 19.58 -2.87 -8.76
C GLU A 38 18.72 -2.48 -9.97
N THR A 39 18.28 -1.23 -10.01
CA THR A 39 17.57 -0.64 -11.16
C THR A 39 18.33 0.59 -11.64
N LYS A 40 18.44 0.72 -12.95
CA LYS A 40 19.12 1.85 -13.59
C LYS A 40 18.28 2.35 -14.75
N THR A 41 17.96 3.63 -14.72
CA THR A 41 17.39 4.32 -15.88
C THR A 41 18.44 4.43 -16.97
N LEU A 42 18.11 3.88 -18.15
CA LEU A 42 18.98 3.92 -19.32
C LEU A 42 18.66 5.11 -20.22
N TRP A 43 17.39 5.53 -20.23
CA TRP A 43 16.93 6.66 -21.01
C TRP A 43 15.61 7.20 -20.44
N GLY A 44 15.41 8.52 -20.52
CA GLY A 44 14.17 9.21 -20.15
C GLY A 44 14.00 9.40 -18.65
N GLU A 45 12.74 9.41 -18.21
CA GLU A 45 12.36 9.72 -16.84
C GLU A 45 12.64 8.53 -15.89
N GLU A 46 12.94 8.82 -14.64
CA GLU A 46 13.12 7.77 -13.60
C GLU A 46 11.80 7.14 -13.16
N THR A 47 10.70 7.88 -13.34
CA THR A 47 9.35 7.46 -12.95
C THR A 47 8.35 7.81 -14.04
N ILE A 48 7.18 7.16 -14.02
CA ILE A 48 6.03 7.54 -14.83
C ILE A 48 4.92 8.05 -13.93
N THR A 49 3.99 8.84 -14.48
CA THR A 49 2.82 9.33 -13.74
C THR A 49 1.56 8.74 -14.36
N ASP A 50 0.68 8.19 -13.52
CA ASP A 50 -0.67 7.80 -13.90
C ASP A 50 -1.70 8.37 -12.92
N THR A 51 -2.96 8.43 -13.31
CA THR A 51 -4.03 9.04 -12.50
C THR A 51 -5.16 8.05 -12.28
N ILE A 52 -5.55 7.86 -11.01
CA ILE A 52 -6.68 7.00 -10.63
C ILE A 52 -7.63 7.82 -9.76
N GLY A 53 -8.91 7.88 -10.16
CA GLY A 53 -9.93 8.60 -9.40
C GLY A 53 -9.56 10.06 -9.11
N GLY A 54 -8.78 10.71 -10.00
CA GLY A 54 -8.30 12.08 -9.83
C GLY A 54 -7.11 12.24 -8.87
N ILE A 55 -6.45 11.15 -8.44
CA ILE A 55 -5.19 11.16 -7.70
C ILE A 55 -4.06 10.81 -8.67
N ALA A 56 -3.03 11.67 -8.74
CA ALA A 56 -1.85 11.45 -9.55
C ALA A 56 -0.81 10.64 -8.78
N PHE A 57 -0.42 9.49 -9.33
CA PHE A 57 0.60 8.61 -8.75
C PHE A 57 1.88 8.68 -9.55
N GLN A 58 2.98 8.91 -8.87
CA GLN A 58 4.32 8.71 -9.41
C GLN A 58 4.72 7.24 -9.17
N ILE A 59 5.11 6.56 -10.22
CA ILE A 59 5.34 5.13 -10.23
C ILE A 59 6.78 4.89 -10.62
N SER A 60 7.57 4.32 -9.72
CA SER A 60 8.94 3.92 -10.01
C SER A 60 8.99 2.55 -10.70
N PRO A 61 10.06 2.17 -11.39
CA PRO A 61 10.18 0.86 -12.05
C PRO A 61 10.08 -0.34 -11.11
N ARG A 62 10.19 -0.13 -9.80
CA ARG A 62 10.10 -1.18 -8.76
C ARG A 62 8.77 -1.19 -8.02
N SER A 63 7.99 -0.13 -8.16
CA SER A 63 6.70 -0.02 -7.50
C SER A 63 5.69 -0.96 -8.14
N PHE A 64 4.91 -1.63 -7.31
CA PHE A 64 3.75 -2.34 -7.80
C PHE A 64 2.64 -1.34 -8.15
N PHE A 65 2.10 -1.45 -9.33
CA PHE A 65 0.94 -0.69 -9.77
C PHE A 65 0.01 -1.60 -10.58
N GLN A 66 -1.28 -1.48 -10.37
CA GLN A 66 -2.26 -2.38 -10.98
C GLN A 66 -2.32 -2.22 -12.51
N VAL A 67 -2.31 -3.34 -13.21
CA VAL A 67 -2.18 -3.38 -14.68
C VAL A 67 -3.42 -2.95 -15.45
N ASN A 68 -4.60 -2.87 -14.81
CA ASN A 68 -5.87 -2.50 -15.42
C ASN A 68 -6.47 -1.28 -14.72
N PRO A 69 -6.15 -0.04 -15.15
CA PRO A 69 -6.58 1.17 -14.47
C PRO A 69 -8.09 1.32 -14.33
N LEU A 70 -8.86 0.90 -15.36
CA LEU A 70 -10.32 1.00 -15.35
C LEU A 70 -10.97 0.07 -14.31
N GLN A 71 -10.43 -1.12 -14.13
CA GLN A 71 -10.93 -2.05 -13.13
C GLN A 71 -10.38 -1.73 -11.74
N MET A 72 -9.16 -1.22 -11.66
CA MET A 72 -8.55 -0.76 -10.42
C MET A 72 -9.37 0.37 -9.77
N GLU A 73 -9.85 1.34 -10.54
CA GLU A 73 -10.72 2.40 -10.02
C GLU A 73 -12.01 1.81 -9.43
N LYS A 74 -12.60 0.81 -10.09
CA LYS A 74 -13.79 0.11 -9.58
C LYS A 74 -13.48 -0.69 -8.31
N LEU A 75 -12.31 -1.33 -8.26
CA LEU A 75 -11.83 -2.07 -7.10
C LEU A 75 -11.71 -1.15 -5.89
N TYR A 76 -11.02 -0.01 -6.06
CA TYR A 76 -10.82 0.97 -4.98
C TYR A 76 -12.11 1.67 -4.59
N GLN A 77 -12.99 1.98 -5.55
CA GLN A 77 -14.31 2.50 -5.24
C GLN A 77 -15.12 1.48 -4.42
N LYS A 78 -15.01 0.19 -4.73
CA LYS A 78 -15.67 -0.86 -3.96
C LYS A 78 -15.11 -0.98 -2.54
N ALA A 79 -13.79 -0.86 -2.38
CA ALA A 79 -13.16 -0.82 -1.06
C ALA A 79 -13.64 0.40 -0.24
N LEU A 80 -13.73 1.57 -0.86
CA LEU A 80 -14.26 2.79 -0.25
C LEU A 80 -15.73 2.64 0.14
N ASP A 81 -16.59 2.09 -0.76
CA ASP A 81 -17.99 1.82 -0.48
C ASP A 81 -18.17 0.88 0.73
N TYR A 82 -17.29 -0.12 0.88
CA TYR A 82 -17.36 -1.08 1.98
C TYR A 82 -16.76 -0.51 3.28
N ALA A 83 -15.80 0.38 3.19
CA ALA A 83 -15.29 1.11 4.34
C ALA A 83 -16.35 2.04 4.95
N ASP A 84 -17.30 2.55 4.16
CA ASP A 84 -18.46 3.37 4.58
C ASP A 84 -18.04 4.51 5.51
N LEU A 85 -17.15 5.38 4.98
CA LEU A 85 -16.50 6.44 5.72
C LEU A 85 -17.35 7.69 5.78
N THR A 86 -17.33 8.38 6.94
CA THR A 86 -18.08 9.62 7.20
C THR A 86 -17.20 10.87 7.30
N GLY A 87 -15.88 10.69 7.26
CA GLY A 87 -14.88 11.75 7.43
C GLY A 87 -14.27 11.82 8.83
N GLU A 88 -14.69 10.94 9.75
CA GLU A 88 -14.19 10.93 11.13
C GLU A 88 -13.35 9.68 11.45
N GLU A 89 -13.42 8.65 10.63
CA GLU A 89 -12.79 7.36 10.89
C GLU A 89 -11.27 7.42 10.76
N ASN A 90 -10.60 6.68 11.67
CA ASN A 90 -9.21 6.30 11.53
C ASN A 90 -9.14 4.96 10.77
N VAL A 91 -8.57 5.02 9.57
CA VAL A 91 -8.43 3.87 8.68
C VAL A 91 -6.99 3.39 8.70
N TYR A 92 -6.76 2.09 8.85
CA TYR A 92 -5.46 1.47 8.65
C TYR A 92 -5.47 0.71 7.33
N ASP A 93 -4.53 1.05 6.46
CA ASP A 93 -4.30 0.39 5.16
C ASP A 93 -3.04 -0.48 5.26
N LEU A 94 -3.26 -1.78 5.37
CA LEU A 94 -2.20 -2.76 5.54
C LEU A 94 -1.75 -3.30 4.18
N TYR A 95 -0.43 -3.35 3.96
CA TYR A 95 0.19 -3.64 2.66
C TYR A 95 -0.06 -2.53 1.63
N CYS A 96 0.10 -1.27 2.07
CA CYS A 96 -0.37 -0.11 1.31
C CYS A 96 0.42 0.19 0.02
N GLY A 97 1.59 -0.45 -0.19
CA GLY A 97 2.43 -0.19 -1.36
C GLY A 97 2.79 1.29 -1.48
N ILE A 98 2.62 1.87 -2.66
CA ILE A 98 2.85 3.30 -2.93
C ILE A 98 1.67 4.19 -2.49
N GLY A 99 0.78 3.67 -1.64
CA GLY A 99 -0.35 4.41 -1.07
C GLY A 99 -1.58 4.50 -1.99
N THR A 100 -1.74 3.61 -2.96
CA THR A 100 -2.85 3.71 -3.93
C THR A 100 -4.22 3.65 -3.25
N ILE A 101 -4.47 2.65 -2.42
CA ILE A 101 -5.73 2.53 -1.66
C ILE A 101 -5.78 3.60 -0.56
N SER A 102 -4.66 3.80 0.18
CA SER A 102 -4.57 4.79 1.26
C SER A 102 -5.03 6.17 0.83
N LEU A 103 -4.48 6.68 -0.30
CA LEU A 103 -4.81 8.03 -0.78
C LEU A 103 -6.23 8.12 -1.33
N PHE A 104 -6.76 7.01 -1.84
CA PHE A 104 -8.16 6.95 -2.27
C PHE A 104 -9.10 7.05 -1.06
N LEU A 105 -8.80 6.32 0.02
CA LEU A 105 -9.54 6.36 1.28
C LEU A 105 -9.41 7.71 2.00
N ALA A 106 -8.24 8.36 1.94
CA ALA A 106 -7.97 9.63 2.61
C ALA A 106 -8.91 10.76 2.18
N LYS A 107 -9.55 10.65 1.00
CA LYS A 107 -10.56 11.61 0.54
C LYS A 107 -11.84 11.59 1.39
N ALA A 108 -12.13 10.48 2.07
CA ALA A 108 -13.36 10.28 2.82
C ALA A 108 -13.11 9.89 4.29
N ALA A 109 -11.86 9.65 4.67
CA ALA A 109 -11.47 9.31 6.04
C ALA A 109 -11.09 10.56 6.85
N GLY A 110 -11.23 10.48 8.17
CA GLY A 110 -10.64 11.45 9.07
C GLY A 110 -9.12 11.37 9.05
N HIS A 111 -8.59 10.14 9.06
CA HIS A 111 -7.15 9.89 8.96
C HIS A 111 -6.87 8.50 8.40
N VAL A 112 -5.80 8.37 7.61
CA VAL A 112 -5.34 7.08 7.09
C VAL A 112 -3.92 6.78 7.56
N THR A 113 -3.68 5.56 8.01
CA THR A 113 -2.37 5.05 8.39
C THR A 113 -2.00 3.89 7.47
N GLY A 114 -1.04 4.11 6.57
CA GLY A 114 -0.52 3.09 5.66
C GLY A 114 0.67 2.33 6.27
N VAL A 115 0.71 1.01 6.10
CA VAL A 115 1.81 0.14 6.53
C VAL A 115 2.30 -0.69 5.35
N GLU A 116 3.61 -0.65 5.08
CA GLU A 116 4.26 -1.37 3.99
C GLU A 116 5.69 -1.74 4.38
N ILE A 117 6.14 -2.93 3.98
CA ILE A 117 7.48 -3.42 4.32
C ILE A 117 8.58 -2.85 3.41
N VAL A 118 8.23 -2.40 2.21
CA VAL A 118 9.17 -1.91 1.20
C VAL A 118 9.45 -0.42 1.41
N PRO A 119 10.68 -0.02 1.79
CA PRO A 119 11.00 1.38 2.09
C PRO A 119 10.77 2.33 0.92
N GLU A 120 11.14 1.90 -0.28
CA GLU A 120 10.96 2.69 -1.49
C GLU A 120 9.48 2.96 -1.78
N ALA A 121 8.61 1.98 -1.52
CA ALA A 121 7.17 2.16 -1.68
C ALA A 121 6.60 3.16 -0.67
N ILE A 122 7.11 3.17 0.57
CA ILE A 122 6.74 4.16 1.58
C ILE A 122 7.19 5.57 1.18
N SER A 123 8.41 5.70 0.62
CA SER A 123 8.88 6.99 0.10
C SER A 123 7.97 7.49 -1.03
N ASP A 124 7.64 6.60 -1.97
CA ASP A 124 6.72 6.91 -3.07
C ASP A 124 5.31 7.27 -2.55
N ALA A 125 4.80 6.58 -1.51
CA ALA A 125 3.49 6.87 -0.90
C ALA A 125 3.44 8.27 -0.27
N LYS A 126 4.49 8.66 0.46
CA LYS A 126 4.61 10.01 1.05
C LYS A 126 4.70 11.08 -0.03
N GLU A 127 5.48 10.85 -1.08
CA GLU A 127 5.57 11.78 -2.20
C GLU A 127 4.24 11.91 -2.96
N ASN A 128 3.55 10.79 -3.18
CA ASN A 128 2.21 10.79 -3.79
C ASN A 128 1.19 11.54 -2.94
N ALA A 129 1.22 11.41 -1.60
CA ALA A 129 0.38 12.20 -0.70
C ALA A 129 0.66 13.70 -0.85
N ASN A 130 1.93 14.10 -0.78
CA ASN A 130 2.35 15.50 -0.93
C ASN A 130 1.95 16.08 -2.29
N ARG A 131 2.16 15.35 -3.38
CA ARG A 131 1.81 15.75 -4.75
C ARG A 131 0.33 16.04 -4.92
N ASN A 132 -0.52 15.30 -4.21
CA ASN A 132 -1.97 15.46 -4.26
C ASN A 132 -2.53 16.36 -3.14
N GLY A 133 -1.68 16.98 -2.31
CA GLY A 133 -2.11 17.83 -1.20
C GLY A 133 -2.87 17.07 -0.10
N ILE A 134 -2.67 15.75 0.01
CA ILE A 134 -3.30 14.90 1.02
C ILE A 134 -2.46 14.98 2.29
N THR A 135 -3.03 15.53 3.36
CA THR A 135 -2.35 15.81 4.64
C THR A 135 -2.84 14.96 5.79
N ASN A 136 -3.87 14.13 5.57
CA ASN A 136 -4.47 13.23 6.54
C ASN A 136 -4.09 11.76 6.32
N ALA A 137 -2.91 11.51 5.76
CA ALA A 137 -2.35 10.17 5.58
C ALA A 137 -0.92 10.12 6.08
N ASP A 138 -0.62 9.13 6.93
CA ASP A 138 0.72 8.81 7.43
C ASP A 138 1.14 7.42 6.96
N PHE A 139 2.45 7.23 6.70
CA PHE A 139 2.98 5.98 6.16
C PHE A 139 4.14 5.47 7.00
N TYR A 140 4.06 4.19 7.40
CA TYR A 140 5.04 3.50 8.25
C TYR A 140 5.68 2.32 7.53
N CYS A 141 7.01 2.27 7.58
CA CYS A 141 7.78 1.19 6.99
C CYS A 141 8.03 0.07 8.01
N GLY A 142 7.64 -1.14 7.65
CA GLY A 142 7.88 -2.34 8.44
C GLY A 142 6.92 -3.46 8.10
N ALA A 143 7.22 -4.66 8.61
CA ALA A 143 6.31 -5.79 8.46
C ALA A 143 5.01 -5.53 9.23
N THR A 144 3.88 -5.81 8.61
CA THR A 144 2.55 -5.52 9.18
C THR A 144 2.38 -6.19 10.55
N GLU A 145 2.85 -7.42 10.69
CA GLU A 145 2.83 -8.19 11.94
C GLU A 145 3.60 -7.55 13.09
N ASP A 146 4.61 -6.73 12.78
CA ASP A 146 5.44 -6.03 13.77
C ASP A 146 4.93 -4.61 14.06
N VAL A 147 4.43 -3.94 13.03
CA VAL A 147 4.02 -2.53 13.10
C VAL A 147 2.61 -2.39 13.67
N LEU A 148 1.66 -3.19 13.19
CA LEU A 148 0.25 -3.07 13.58
C LEU A 148 0.02 -3.20 15.09
N PRO A 149 0.59 -4.19 15.83
CA PRO A 149 0.44 -4.25 17.29
C PRO A 149 0.97 -3.01 17.99
N LYS A 150 2.09 -2.44 17.54
CA LYS A 150 2.67 -1.23 18.10
C LYS A 150 1.78 -0.01 17.89
N LEU A 151 1.23 0.15 16.69
CA LEU A 151 0.29 1.22 16.35
C LEU A 151 -0.97 1.18 17.22
N ILE A 152 -1.44 -0.02 17.56
CA ILE A 152 -2.66 -0.23 18.34
C ILE A 152 -2.42 -0.06 19.85
N THR A 153 -1.32 -0.61 20.37
CA THR A 153 -1.13 -0.77 21.83
C THR A 153 -0.35 0.35 22.48
N GLU A 154 0.61 0.94 21.80
CA GLU A 154 1.66 1.70 22.47
C GLU A 154 1.71 3.20 22.17
N GLY A 155 0.98 3.68 21.19
CA GLY A 155 1.02 5.12 20.86
C GLY A 155 2.47 5.64 20.74
N LYS A 156 2.75 6.83 21.24
CA LYS A 156 4.04 7.56 21.12
C LYS A 156 5.28 6.84 21.68
N SER A 157 5.14 5.83 22.53
CA SER A 157 6.24 5.20 23.27
C SER A 157 6.92 4.06 22.51
N ALA A 158 6.24 3.43 21.56
CA ALA A 158 6.72 2.25 20.87
C ALA A 158 7.88 2.49 19.91
N LEU A 159 7.95 3.65 19.26
CA LEU A 159 9.02 3.99 18.32
C LEU A 159 10.39 4.21 18.99
N GLY A 160 10.44 4.39 20.31
CA GLY A 160 11.70 4.48 21.06
C GLY A 160 12.48 3.16 21.15
N SER A 161 11.88 2.03 20.84
CA SER A 161 12.44 0.68 20.98
C SER A 161 12.65 -0.08 19.66
N LEU A 162 12.85 0.63 18.56
CA LEU A 162 13.09 0.03 17.24
C LEU A 162 14.30 -0.91 17.23
N SER A 163 14.16 -2.05 16.57
CA SER A 163 15.24 -3.00 16.30
C SER A 163 16.38 -2.38 15.47
N GLN A 164 17.53 -3.03 15.37
CA GLN A 164 18.63 -2.54 14.52
C GLN A 164 18.25 -2.49 13.03
N GLU A 165 17.36 -3.36 12.58
CA GLU A 165 16.86 -3.41 11.22
C GLU A 165 15.92 -2.23 10.94
N GLU A 166 15.01 -1.95 11.86
CA GLU A 166 14.11 -0.79 11.81
C GLU A 166 14.89 0.54 11.82
N LYS A 167 15.97 0.63 12.63
CA LYS A 167 16.87 1.80 12.63
C LYS A 167 17.64 1.97 11.32
N ARG A 168 18.04 0.87 10.68
CA ARG A 168 18.67 0.91 9.33
C ARG A 168 17.68 1.38 8.27
N MET A 169 16.44 0.92 8.38
CA MET A 169 15.34 1.33 7.51
C MET A 169 15.04 2.82 7.65
N GLU A 170 14.96 3.29 8.89
CA GLU A 170 14.78 4.72 9.20
C GLU A 170 15.94 5.58 8.67
N ALA A 171 17.17 5.09 8.79
CA ALA A 171 18.36 5.76 8.26
C ALA A 171 18.30 5.83 6.72
N PHE A 172 17.88 4.77 6.04
CA PHE A 172 17.70 4.73 4.58
C PHE A 172 16.63 5.72 4.12
N LEU A 173 15.49 5.80 4.82
CA LEU A 173 14.43 6.77 4.52
C LEU A 173 14.89 8.21 4.72
N LYS A 174 15.65 8.49 5.78
CA LYS A 174 16.28 9.81 6.01
C LYS A 174 17.30 10.18 4.95
N GLU A 175 18.10 9.22 4.47
CA GLU A 175 19.02 9.47 3.34
C GLU A 175 18.27 9.76 2.03
N ALA A 176 17.17 9.07 1.78
CA ALA A 176 16.32 9.32 0.62
C ALA A 176 15.63 10.69 0.70
N GLU A 177 15.19 11.12 1.88
CA GLU A 177 14.64 12.46 2.14
C GLU A 177 15.69 13.55 1.93
N THR A 178 16.95 13.36 2.40
CA THR A 178 18.05 14.33 2.25
C THR A 178 18.52 14.48 0.80
N THR A 179 18.41 13.43 0.01
CA THR A 179 18.73 13.51 -1.44
C THR A 179 17.62 14.18 -2.26
N ALA A 180 16.39 14.22 -1.74
CA ALA A 180 15.26 14.94 -2.34
C ALA A 180 15.27 16.45 -2.01
N GLU A 181 15.83 16.86 -0.85
CA GLU A 181 15.90 18.27 -0.39
C GLU A 181 16.80 19.19 -1.22
N GLY A 182 17.48 18.70 -2.24
CA GLY A 182 18.22 19.53 -3.21
C GLY A 182 17.33 20.38 -4.13
N ARG A 183 16.00 20.35 -3.97
CA ARG A 183 15.04 21.13 -4.79
C ARG A 183 14.04 21.84 -3.90
N ASP A 184 14.36 23.11 -3.62
CA ASP A 184 13.51 24.17 -3.09
C ASP A 184 12.97 24.02 -1.64
N GLY A 185 13.41 24.98 -0.82
CA GLY A 185 13.21 25.00 0.62
C GLY A 185 11.80 25.42 1.05
N SER A 186 10.91 24.50 1.18
CA SER A 186 9.71 24.66 2.00
C SER A 186 9.19 23.33 2.62
N ALA A 187 10.08 22.37 2.86
CA ALA A 187 9.72 21.19 3.63
C ALA A 187 9.69 21.55 5.12
N ARG A 188 8.51 21.65 5.68
CA ARG A 188 8.30 21.63 7.14
C ARG A 188 8.89 20.32 7.67
N GLU A 189 9.69 20.43 8.74
CA GLU A 189 10.17 19.31 9.55
C GLU A 189 9.01 18.39 9.95
N ASN A 190 8.70 17.41 9.13
CA ASN A 190 7.93 16.25 9.53
C ASN A 190 8.93 15.17 9.97
N GLY A 191 9.70 15.50 11.02
CA GLY A 191 10.30 14.48 11.87
C GLY A 191 9.19 13.51 12.26
N LEU A 192 9.53 12.21 12.36
CA LEU A 192 8.71 11.07 12.81
C LEU A 192 7.41 11.54 13.46
N GLY A 193 6.36 11.69 12.62
CA GLY A 193 5.08 12.21 13.04
C GLY A 193 4.58 11.36 14.20
N TYR A 194 4.20 12.01 15.26
CA TYR A 194 3.61 11.37 16.43
C TYR A 194 2.60 10.31 15.99
N ILE A 195 2.94 9.02 16.18
CA ILE A 195 1.94 7.96 16.15
C ILE A 195 0.97 8.29 17.26
N SER A 196 -0.13 8.94 16.94
CA SER A 196 -1.23 9.00 17.88
C SER A 196 -1.77 7.58 17.93
N GLY A 197 -1.78 6.92 19.09
CA GLY A 197 -2.43 5.64 19.30
C GLY A 197 -3.93 5.76 19.07
N ARG A 198 -4.30 6.03 17.82
CA ARG A 198 -5.69 6.14 17.40
C ARG A 198 -6.20 4.72 17.21
N ARG A 199 -7.32 4.42 17.82
CA ARG A 199 -8.00 3.17 17.58
C ARG A 199 -8.39 3.09 16.09
N ALA A 200 -8.10 1.96 15.44
CA ALA A 200 -8.56 1.71 14.09
C ALA A 200 -10.09 1.56 14.10
N ASP A 201 -10.81 2.40 13.36
CA ASP A 201 -12.24 2.23 13.12
C ASP A 201 -12.48 1.25 11.97
N VAL A 202 -11.66 1.34 10.93
CA VAL A 202 -11.69 0.48 9.75
C VAL A 202 -10.27 0.01 9.45
N ILE A 203 -10.13 -1.27 9.12
CA ILE A 203 -8.89 -1.83 8.57
C ILE A 203 -9.17 -2.27 7.13
N VAL A 204 -8.37 -1.76 6.21
CA VAL A 204 -8.33 -2.18 4.81
C VAL A 204 -7.03 -2.95 4.60
N LEU A 205 -7.06 -4.05 3.85
CA LEU A 205 -5.86 -4.83 3.58
C LEU A 205 -5.89 -5.42 2.17
N ASP A 206 -4.72 -5.40 1.51
CA ASP A 206 -4.49 -5.98 0.19
C ASP A 206 -3.18 -6.81 0.22
N PRO A 207 -3.17 -7.96 0.90
CA PRO A 207 -1.98 -8.76 1.08
C PRO A 207 -1.54 -9.45 -0.21
N PRO A 208 -0.28 -9.92 -0.27
CA PRO A 208 0.22 -10.72 -1.38
C PRO A 208 -0.57 -12.03 -1.53
N ARG A 209 -0.38 -12.75 -2.65
CA ARG A 209 -1.10 -14.00 -2.98
C ARG A 209 -1.12 -15.07 -1.88
N LYS A 210 -0.10 -15.09 -1.01
CA LYS A 210 -0.07 -16.01 0.14
C LYS A 210 -1.10 -15.70 1.23
N GLY A 211 -1.78 -14.57 1.15
CA GLY A 211 -2.67 -14.04 2.19
C GLY A 211 -1.88 -13.45 3.36
N CYS A 212 -2.56 -13.23 4.48
CA CYS A 212 -1.96 -12.73 5.71
C CYS A 212 -1.25 -13.84 6.50
N GLU A 213 -0.21 -13.45 7.24
CA GLU A 213 0.31 -14.26 8.32
C GLU A 213 -0.70 -14.31 9.48
N GLU A 214 -0.73 -15.39 10.24
CA GLU A 214 -1.69 -15.58 11.35
C GLU A 214 -1.56 -14.48 12.40
N SER A 215 -0.32 -14.04 12.69
CA SER A 215 -0.03 -12.93 13.59
C SER A 215 -0.65 -11.60 13.18
N VAL A 216 -0.80 -11.34 11.86
CA VAL A 216 -1.51 -10.16 11.36
C VAL A 216 -3.01 -10.27 11.61
N LEU A 217 -3.60 -11.45 11.36
CA LEU A 217 -5.01 -11.69 11.63
C LEU A 217 -5.33 -11.56 13.12
N ASP A 218 -4.46 -12.09 13.99
CA ASP A 218 -4.58 -11.93 15.44
C ASP A 218 -4.48 -10.47 15.88
N ALA A 219 -3.57 -9.70 15.28
CA ALA A 219 -3.45 -8.28 15.56
C ALA A 219 -4.70 -7.51 15.10
N ILE A 220 -5.28 -7.85 13.95
CA ILE A 220 -6.56 -7.27 13.48
C ILE A 220 -7.68 -7.58 14.45
N LEU A 221 -7.79 -8.83 14.92
CA LEU A 221 -8.77 -9.24 15.94
C LEU A 221 -8.58 -8.47 17.25
N GLY A 222 -7.32 -8.26 17.66
CA GLY A 222 -6.96 -7.47 18.87
C GLY A 222 -7.23 -5.98 18.72
N ALA A 223 -7.16 -5.43 17.51
CA ALA A 223 -7.50 -4.04 17.21
C ALA A 223 -9.03 -3.77 17.29
N GLU A 224 -9.81 -4.81 17.09
CA GLU A 224 -11.27 -4.74 17.13
C GLU A 224 -11.89 -3.62 16.27
N PRO A 225 -11.50 -3.44 14.98
CA PRO A 225 -12.12 -2.45 14.13
C PRO A 225 -13.62 -2.69 13.96
N LYS A 226 -14.39 -1.66 13.64
CA LYS A 226 -15.82 -1.78 13.32
C LYS A 226 -16.04 -2.58 12.03
N ARG A 227 -15.13 -2.39 11.06
CA ARG A 227 -15.17 -3.01 9.72
C ARG A 227 -13.78 -3.45 9.29
N ILE A 228 -13.74 -4.54 8.54
CA ILE A 228 -12.53 -5.00 7.83
C ILE A 228 -12.92 -5.10 6.36
N VAL A 229 -12.16 -4.41 5.51
CA VAL A 229 -12.26 -4.52 4.05
C VAL A 229 -11.04 -5.29 3.56
N TYR A 230 -11.26 -6.48 3.02
CA TYR A 230 -10.19 -7.35 2.54
C TYR A 230 -10.23 -7.39 1.01
N VAL A 231 -9.15 -6.93 0.37
CA VAL A 231 -8.92 -7.08 -1.07
C VAL A 231 -8.00 -8.28 -1.28
N SER A 232 -8.28 -9.14 -2.24
CA SER A 232 -7.47 -10.34 -2.47
C SER A 232 -7.48 -10.76 -3.93
N CYS A 233 -6.31 -11.09 -4.46
CA CYS A 233 -6.12 -11.68 -5.79
C CYS A 233 -6.15 -13.22 -5.79
N ASP A 234 -6.31 -13.87 -4.61
CA ASP A 234 -6.37 -15.33 -4.49
C ASP A 234 -7.53 -15.78 -3.59
N PRO A 235 -8.58 -16.38 -4.18
CA PRO A 235 -9.76 -16.80 -3.42
C PRO A 235 -9.49 -17.90 -2.38
N ALA A 236 -8.44 -18.73 -2.57
CA ALA A 236 -8.15 -19.82 -1.65
C ALA A 236 -7.53 -19.31 -0.34
N THR A 237 -6.55 -18.42 -0.45
CA THR A 237 -5.94 -17.77 0.73
C THR A 237 -6.92 -16.83 1.41
N LEU A 238 -7.75 -16.12 0.65
CA LEU A 238 -8.85 -15.31 1.18
C LEU A 238 -9.79 -16.17 2.04
N ALA A 239 -10.24 -17.31 1.52
CA ALA A 239 -11.16 -18.19 2.27
C ALA A 239 -10.54 -18.74 3.58
N ARG A 240 -9.21 -19.02 3.56
CA ARG A 240 -8.45 -19.40 4.76
C ARG A 240 -8.48 -18.29 5.81
N ASP A 241 -8.15 -17.06 5.41
CA ASP A 241 -8.05 -15.92 6.31
C ASP A 241 -9.42 -15.51 6.86
N LEU A 242 -10.45 -15.53 6.01
CA LEU A 242 -11.84 -15.31 6.43
C LEU A 242 -12.31 -16.34 7.45
N LYS A 243 -11.88 -17.62 7.31
CA LYS A 243 -12.20 -18.66 8.29
C LYS A 243 -11.65 -18.32 9.69
N ILE A 244 -10.46 -17.71 9.77
CA ILE A 244 -9.87 -17.28 11.05
C ILE A 244 -10.64 -16.06 11.59
N LEU A 245 -10.81 -15.02 10.79
CA LEU A 245 -11.49 -13.79 11.20
C LEU A 245 -12.93 -14.04 11.65
N CYS A 246 -13.72 -14.79 10.87
CA CYS A 246 -15.10 -15.12 11.24
C CYS A 246 -15.19 -16.20 12.32
N GLY A 247 -14.22 -17.13 12.36
CA GLY A 247 -14.16 -18.22 13.35
C GLY A 247 -13.96 -17.71 14.78
N SER A 248 -13.43 -16.51 14.95
CA SER A 248 -13.33 -15.84 16.24
C SER A 248 -14.69 -15.49 16.89
N GLY A 249 -15.77 -15.47 16.10
CA GLY A 249 -17.08 -14.99 16.52
C GLY A 249 -17.19 -13.46 16.66
N GLN A 250 -16.11 -12.72 16.45
CA GLN A 250 -16.10 -11.26 16.54
C GLN A 250 -16.58 -10.59 15.25
N TYR A 251 -16.40 -11.25 14.11
CA TYR A 251 -16.73 -10.72 12.78
C TYR A 251 -17.65 -11.66 12.02
N GLN A 252 -18.50 -11.07 11.21
CA GLN A 252 -19.31 -11.77 10.22
C GLN A 252 -19.04 -11.25 8.81
N LEU A 253 -19.09 -12.16 7.84
CA LEU A 253 -18.97 -11.84 6.43
C LEU A 253 -20.29 -11.21 5.95
N GLU A 254 -20.23 -9.95 5.52
CA GLU A 254 -21.39 -9.19 5.05
C GLU A 254 -21.52 -9.21 3.52
N ARG A 255 -20.42 -8.96 2.83
CA ARG A 255 -20.44 -8.80 1.37
C ARG A 255 -19.18 -9.38 0.74
N VAL A 256 -19.36 -9.90 -0.47
CA VAL A 256 -18.26 -10.36 -1.35
C VAL A 256 -18.53 -9.80 -2.74
N CYS A 257 -17.56 -9.15 -3.33
CA CYS A 257 -17.63 -8.59 -4.67
C CYS A 257 -16.41 -9.01 -5.47
N PRO A 258 -16.54 -9.89 -6.47
CA PRO A 258 -15.46 -10.18 -7.40
C PRO A 258 -15.31 -9.02 -8.39
N VAL A 259 -14.05 -8.74 -8.79
CA VAL A 259 -13.68 -7.72 -9.77
C VAL A 259 -12.77 -8.36 -10.82
N ASP A 260 -13.15 -8.29 -12.10
CA ASP A 260 -12.38 -8.85 -13.21
C ASP A 260 -11.21 -7.92 -13.58
N GLN A 261 -10.20 -7.90 -12.69
CA GLN A 261 -8.96 -7.13 -12.88
C GLN A 261 -8.08 -7.72 -13.98
N PHE A 262 -8.08 -9.04 -14.11
CA PHE A 262 -7.20 -9.80 -14.97
C PHE A 262 -7.99 -10.54 -16.07
N GLY A 263 -8.71 -9.80 -16.89
CA GLY A 263 -9.52 -10.36 -17.99
C GLY A 263 -8.75 -11.38 -18.82
N HIS A 264 -9.44 -12.43 -19.26
CA HIS A 264 -8.89 -13.57 -20.02
C HIS A 264 -7.90 -14.46 -19.22
N THR A 265 -7.86 -14.35 -17.91
CA THR A 265 -7.08 -15.23 -17.02
C THR A 265 -7.98 -15.97 -16.05
N VAL A 266 -7.40 -16.87 -15.23
CA VAL A 266 -8.11 -17.56 -14.13
C VAL A 266 -8.11 -16.75 -12.83
N HIS A 267 -7.48 -15.59 -12.82
CA HIS A 267 -7.34 -14.75 -11.63
C HIS A 267 -8.50 -13.77 -11.52
N VAL A 268 -8.99 -13.59 -10.32
CA VAL A 268 -10.05 -12.63 -9.97
C VAL A 268 -9.66 -11.91 -8.70
N GLU A 269 -9.79 -10.59 -8.72
CA GLU A 269 -9.73 -9.80 -7.49
C GLU A 269 -11.06 -9.90 -6.75
N THR A 270 -11.00 -9.89 -5.43
CA THR A 270 -12.21 -10.01 -4.62
C THR A 270 -12.15 -9.01 -3.49
N VAL A 271 -13.16 -8.15 -3.39
CA VAL A 271 -13.32 -7.24 -2.24
C VAL A 271 -14.36 -7.82 -1.28
N VAL A 272 -13.99 -7.92 -0.03
CA VAL A 272 -14.85 -8.50 1.02
C VAL A 272 -15.06 -7.48 2.13
N LEU A 273 -16.27 -7.41 2.64
CA LEU A 273 -16.62 -6.68 3.86
C LEU A 273 -16.92 -7.63 5.00
N LEU A 274 -16.21 -7.45 6.12
CA LEU A 274 -16.60 -8.04 7.40
C LEU A 274 -16.99 -6.92 8.36
N SER A 275 -18.07 -7.15 9.10
CA SER A 275 -18.53 -6.24 10.15
C SER A 275 -18.39 -6.90 11.52
N LYS A 276 -18.05 -6.07 12.52
CA LYS A 276 -18.01 -6.54 13.91
C LYS A 276 -19.39 -6.99 14.35
N VAL A 277 -19.49 -8.17 14.94
CA VAL A 277 -20.75 -8.69 15.49
C VAL A 277 -21.11 -7.88 16.73
N ASN A 278 -22.25 -7.21 16.70
CA ASN A 278 -22.79 -6.54 17.88
C ASN A 278 -23.31 -7.60 18.87
N THR A 279 -22.57 -7.83 19.93
CA THR A 279 -22.95 -8.78 21.01
C THR A 279 -24.08 -8.28 21.91
N TYR A 280 -24.55 -7.05 21.73
CA TYR A 280 -25.74 -6.56 22.41
C TYR A 280 -26.98 -7.00 21.63
N LYS A 281 -27.43 -8.25 21.90
CA LYS A 281 -28.83 -8.58 21.73
C LYS A 281 -29.55 -8.03 22.96
N GLU A 282 -30.52 -7.13 22.72
CA GLU A 282 -31.55 -6.71 23.69
C GLU A 282 -32.21 -7.88 24.40
#